data_f8e2d41474978c4ccfc1415a8e11775c
#
_entry.id   f8e2d41474978c4ccfc1415a8e11775c
#
_cell.length_a   1.000
_cell.length_b   1.000
_cell.length_c   1.000
_cell.angle_alpha   90.00
_cell.angle_beta   90.00
_cell.angle_gamma   90.00
#
_symmetry.space_group_name_H-M   'P 1'
#
loop_
_entity.id
_entity.type
_entity.pdbx_description
1 polymer ?
#
loop_
_entity_poly.entity_id
_entity_poly.type
_entity_poly.pdbx_seq_one_letter_code
_entity_poly.pdbx_strand_id
1 'polypeptide(L)'
;SFAFGQHSGVIDKTKSRFELPRFPINEKYGKIDRFKNLLKTIPMPYKQIKPEEKYLANKNNPPDVEITFFEDSLNLKNITCYSNEGNKWRESKINIMERDKLKIIIEEKFITERGRINCSLRESSGEWRWLGIQFVISDL
;
A
#
# COMPACT_ATOMS: atom_id res chain seq x y z
N SER A 1 -14.56 -14.55 -14.16
CA SER A 1 -15.06 -13.41 -13.38
C SER A 1 -13.91 -12.70 -12.69
N PHE A 2 -14.04 -11.39 -12.50
CA PHE A 2 -13.08 -10.53 -11.81
C PHE A 2 -13.82 -9.65 -10.80
N ALA A 3 -13.16 -9.26 -9.71
CA ALA A 3 -13.66 -8.29 -8.78
C ALA A 3 -12.59 -7.24 -8.45
N PHE A 4 -12.99 -6.00 -8.26
CA PHE A 4 -12.09 -4.91 -7.90
C PHE A 4 -12.23 -4.59 -6.42
N GLY A 5 -11.09 -4.58 -5.74
CA GLY A 5 -10.96 -4.05 -4.39
C GLY A 5 -11.04 -2.52 -4.37
N GLN A 6 -10.93 -1.95 -3.18
CA GLN A 6 -10.95 -0.49 -2.99
C GLN A 6 -9.59 0.09 -2.54
N HIS A 7 -8.54 -0.67 -2.71
CA HIS A 7 -7.17 -0.21 -2.50
C HIS A 7 -6.54 0.25 -3.81
N SER A 8 -5.64 1.20 -3.71
CA SER A 8 -4.90 1.72 -4.86
C SER A 8 -3.76 0.80 -5.24
N GLY A 9 -3.55 0.61 -6.53
CA GLY A 9 -2.41 -0.19 -6.99
C GLY A 9 -2.48 -0.55 -8.46
N VAL A 10 -1.43 -1.22 -8.91
CA VAL A 10 -1.26 -1.74 -10.26
C VAL A 10 -1.66 -3.21 -10.29
N ILE A 11 -2.35 -3.61 -11.33
CA ILE A 11 -2.71 -5.00 -11.57
C ILE A 11 -1.52 -5.72 -12.22
N ASP A 12 -1.11 -6.83 -11.64
CA ASP A 12 -0.10 -7.73 -12.17
C ASP A 12 -0.50 -9.20 -11.93
N LYS A 13 0.34 -10.13 -12.37
CA LYS A 13 0.06 -11.57 -12.31
C LYS A 13 -0.02 -12.13 -10.89
N THR A 14 0.47 -11.40 -9.88
CA THR A 14 0.48 -11.84 -8.48
C THR A 14 -0.81 -11.48 -7.74
N LYS A 15 -1.65 -10.64 -8.34
CA LYS A 15 -2.87 -10.14 -7.70
C LYS A 15 -4.01 -11.14 -7.77
N SER A 16 -4.78 -11.22 -6.68
CA SER A 16 -6.01 -12.00 -6.66
C SER A 16 -7.00 -11.47 -7.71
N ARG A 17 -7.56 -12.36 -8.50
CA ARG A 17 -8.59 -12.02 -9.51
C ARG A 17 -9.87 -11.46 -8.90
N PHE A 18 -10.09 -11.69 -7.60
CA PHE A 18 -11.28 -11.24 -6.87
C PHE A 18 -11.02 -10.03 -5.97
N GLU A 19 -9.79 -9.47 -6.02
CA GLU A 19 -9.41 -8.29 -5.24
C GLU A 19 -8.39 -7.45 -6.04
N LEU A 20 -8.74 -7.10 -7.27
CA LEU A 20 -7.86 -6.31 -8.13
C LEU A 20 -7.77 -4.86 -7.64
N PRO A 21 -6.56 -4.30 -7.50
CA PRO A 21 -6.39 -2.90 -7.14
C PRO A 21 -6.84 -1.97 -8.27
N ARG A 22 -7.14 -0.72 -7.94
CA ARG A 22 -7.50 0.32 -8.91
C ARG A 22 -7.12 1.70 -8.41
N PHE A 23 -6.77 2.60 -9.29
CA PHE A 23 -6.60 4.02 -8.95
C PHE A 23 -7.91 4.78 -9.14
N PRO A 24 -8.39 5.53 -8.14
CA PRO A 24 -9.57 6.36 -8.30
C PRO A 24 -9.24 7.56 -9.21
N ILE A 25 -10.13 7.83 -10.17
CA ILE A 25 -10.10 9.02 -11.04
C ILE A 25 -11.44 9.72 -10.86
N ASN A 26 -11.44 10.86 -10.21
CA ASN A 26 -12.60 11.70 -9.96
C ASN A 26 -12.17 13.17 -10.00
N GLU A 27 -13.06 14.11 -9.74
CA GLU A 27 -12.76 15.55 -9.74
C GLU A 27 -11.52 15.91 -8.91
N LYS A 28 -11.37 15.33 -7.73
CA LYS A 28 -10.23 15.56 -6.85
C LYS A 28 -8.92 14.94 -7.38
N TYR A 29 -9.01 13.79 -8.04
CA TYR A 29 -7.88 12.98 -8.46
C TYR A 29 -7.73 12.86 -9.98
N GLY A 30 -8.52 13.59 -10.75
CA GLY A 30 -8.57 13.52 -12.21
C GLY A 30 -7.65 14.47 -12.97
N LYS A 31 -6.66 15.09 -12.30
CA LYS A 31 -5.68 15.95 -12.98
C LYS A 31 -4.91 15.15 -14.04
N ILE A 32 -4.76 15.75 -15.23
CA ILE A 32 -4.13 15.08 -16.39
C ILE A 32 -2.70 14.62 -16.11
N ASP A 33 -1.92 15.38 -15.37
CA ASP A 33 -0.53 15.02 -15.05
C ASP A 33 -0.49 13.80 -14.10
N ARG A 34 -1.41 13.74 -13.14
CA ARG A 34 -1.57 12.55 -12.31
C ARG A 34 -1.96 11.34 -13.16
N PHE A 35 -2.91 11.49 -14.06
CA PHE A 35 -3.33 10.42 -14.97
C PHE A 35 -2.16 9.90 -15.81
N LYS A 36 -1.38 10.80 -16.43
CA LYS A 36 -0.18 10.43 -17.18
C LYS A 36 0.84 9.65 -16.34
N ASN A 37 1.03 10.04 -15.07
CA ASN A 37 1.90 9.33 -14.15
C ASN A 37 1.36 7.95 -13.81
N LEU A 38 0.05 7.82 -13.57
CA LEU A 38 -0.59 6.53 -13.29
C LEU A 38 -0.44 5.54 -14.44
N LEU A 39 -0.50 5.99 -15.68
CA LEU A 39 -0.29 5.14 -16.86
C LEU A 39 1.12 4.52 -16.95
N LYS A 40 2.10 5.15 -16.29
CA LYS A 40 3.48 4.70 -16.23
C LYS A 40 3.83 4.01 -14.91
N THR A 41 2.86 3.89 -14.00
CA THR A 41 3.09 3.29 -12.70
C THR A 41 3.20 1.77 -12.83
N ILE A 42 4.22 1.22 -12.22
CA ILE A 42 4.52 -0.21 -12.24
C ILE A 42 4.33 -0.82 -10.83
N PRO A 43 4.09 -2.13 -10.72
CA PRO A 43 3.91 -2.76 -9.42
C PRO A 43 5.20 -2.73 -8.60
N MET A 44 5.06 -2.68 -7.29
CA MET A 44 6.16 -2.85 -6.36
C MET A 44 6.30 -4.35 -6.07
N PRO A 45 7.44 -4.99 -6.43
CA PRO A 45 7.62 -6.41 -6.24
C PRO A 45 7.86 -6.72 -4.77
N TYR A 46 6.95 -7.42 -4.13
CA TYR A 46 7.10 -7.90 -2.76
C TYR A 46 6.97 -9.42 -2.70
N LYS A 47 7.62 -10.03 -1.73
CA LYS A 47 7.57 -11.46 -1.46
C LYS A 47 6.45 -11.79 -0.45
N GLN A 48 6.34 -10.97 0.61
CA GLN A 48 5.37 -11.18 1.69
C GLN A 48 4.98 -9.85 2.33
N ILE A 49 3.74 -9.75 2.77
CA ILE A 49 3.24 -8.67 3.64
C ILE A 49 2.62 -9.33 4.87
N LYS A 50 3.02 -8.87 6.05
CA LYS A 50 2.41 -9.23 7.33
C LYS A 50 1.65 -8.05 7.90
N PRO A 51 0.50 -8.27 8.56
CA PRO A 51 -0.20 -9.55 8.65
C PRO A 51 -0.78 -9.97 7.29
N GLU A 52 -0.80 -11.28 7.02
CA GLU A 52 -1.43 -11.84 5.81
C GLU A 52 -2.96 -11.71 5.90
N GLU A 53 -3.50 -11.88 7.11
CA GLU A 53 -4.92 -11.67 7.39
C GLU A 53 -5.27 -10.18 7.21
N LYS A 54 -6.26 -9.93 6.36
CA LYS A 54 -6.73 -8.58 6.05
C LYS A 54 -7.92 -8.15 6.91
N TYR A 55 -8.56 -9.07 7.61
CA TYR A 55 -9.60 -8.78 8.59
C TYR A 55 -8.96 -8.62 9.95
N LEU A 56 -8.97 -7.41 10.49
CA LEU A 56 -8.38 -7.08 11.79
C LEU A 56 -9.47 -6.93 12.83
N ALA A 57 -9.39 -7.73 13.89
CA ALA A 57 -10.14 -7.42 15.11
C ALA A 57 -9.63 -6.10 15.70
N ASN A 58 -10.52 -5.29 16.29
CA ASN A 58 -10.17 -3.97 16.84
C ASN A 58 -9.04 -4.02 17.89
N LYS A 59 -8.89 -5.13 18.61
CA LYS A 59 -7.76 -5.35 19.55
C LYS A 59 -6.40 -5.42 18.86
N ASN A 60 -6.35 -5.78 17.57
CA ASN A 60 -5.14 -5.87 16.75
C ASN A 60 -4.93 -4.64 15.85
N ASN A 61 -5.67 -3.57 16.14
CA ASN A 61 -5.60 -2.30 15.43
C ASN A 61 -4.87 -1.26 16.32
N PRO A 62 -3.78 -0.63 15.89
CA PRO A 62 -3.21 -0.72 14.54
C PRO A 62 -2.43 -2.02 14.31
N PRO A 63 -2.37 -2.49 13.04
CA PRO A 63 -1.61 -3.68 12.69
C PRO A 63 -0.11 -3.45 12.73
N ASP A 64 0.62 -4.51 13.02
CA ASP A 64 2.07 -4.53 12.89
C ASP A 64 2.46 -4.92 11.46
N VAL A 65 2.76 -3.92 10.63
CA VAL A 65 2.93 -4.13 9.18
C VAL A 65 4.39 -4.29 8.81
N GLU A 66 4.74 -5.49 8.32
CA GLU A 66 6.05 -5.78 7.75
C GLU A 66 5.93 -6.15 6.28
N ILE A 67 6.86 -5.66 5.46
CA ILE A 67 6.96 -6.02 4.04
C ILE A 67 8.34 -6.62 3.81
N THR A 68 8.36 -7.82 3.23
CA THR A 68 9.56 -8.46 2.71
C THR A 68 9.53 -8.38 1.19
N PHE A 69 10.60 -7.86 0.61
CA PHE A 69 10.78 -7.74 -0.83
C PHE A 69 11.63 -8.90 -1.37
N PHE A 70 11.73 -9.04 -2.67
CA PHE A 70 12.76 -9.88 -3.27
C PHE A 70 14.12 -9.22 -3.09
N GLU A 71 15.12 -10.01 -2.74
CA GLU A 71 16.47 -9.53 -2.46
C GLU A 71 16.99 -8.64 -3.60
N ASP A 72 17.62 -7.53 -3.22
CA ASP A 72 18.20 -6.52 -4.13
C ASP A 72 17.25 -5.93 -5.20
N SER A 73 15.95 -6.17 -5.08
CA SER A 73 14.97 -5.69 -6.06
C SER A 73 14.68 -4.19 -5.97
N LEU A 74 14.86 -3.59 -4.78
CA LEU A 74 14.49 -2.19 -4.49
C LEU A 74 15.48 -1.51 -3.55
N ASN A 75 15.67 -0.21 -3.73
CA ASN A 75 16.33 0.62 -2.72
C ASN A 75 15.31 1.06 -1.66
N LEU A 76 15.24 0.35 -0.54
CA LEU A 76 14.25 0.57 0.50
C LEU A 76 14.32 1.98 1.12
N LYS A 77 15.48 2.65 1.06
CA LYS A 77 15.62 4.04 1.55
C LYS A 77 14.79 5.05 0.77
N ASN A 78 14.37 4.71 -0.44
CA ASN A 78 13.58 5.59 -1.32
C ASN A 78 12.09 5.29 -1.25
N ILE A 79 11.65 4.34 -0.41
CA ILE A 79 10.24 4.04 -0.24
C ILE A 79 9.62 5.06 0.71
N THR A 80 8.46 5.59 0.31
CA THR A 80 7.62 6.43 1.14
C THR A 80 6.26 5.77 1.28
N CYS A 81 5.76 5.66 2.50
CA CYS A 81 4.42 5.10 2.78
C CYS A 81 3.53 6.12 3.47
N TYR A 82 2.25 6.09 3.14
CA TYR A 82 1.21 6.88 3.78
C TYR A 82 0.12 5.95 4.30
N SER A 83 -0.42 6.23 5.47
CA SER A 83 -1.57 5.53 6.06
C SER A 83 -2.72 6.49 6.34
N ASN A 84 -3.96 5.99 6.35
CA ASN A 84 -5.14 6.76 6.74
C ASN A 84 -5.52 6.57 8.22
N GLU A 85 -4.53 6.36 9.07
CA GLU A 85 -4.72 6.26 10.52
C GLU A 85 -5.37 7.52 11.12
N GLY A 86 -6.16 7.39 12.17
CA GLY A 86 -6.88 8.51 12.77
C GLY A 86 -7.76 9.28 11.78
N ASN A 87 -8.24 8.62 10.71
CA ASN A 87 -9.02 9.19 9.60
C ASN A 87 -8.33 10.35 8.84
N LYS A 88 -7.00 10.39 8.89
CA LYS A 88 -6.19 11.36 8.12
C LYS A 88 -5.07 10.63 7.41
N TRP A 89 -4.81 11.03 6.18
CA TRP A 89 -3.62 10.55 5.48
C TRP A 89 -2.39 11.26 6.04
N ARG A 90 -1.44 10.47 6.51
CA ARG A 90 -0.14 10.95 7.00
C ARG A 90 0.98 10.04 6.53
N GLU A 91 2.16 10.59 6.42
CA GLU A 91 3.37 9.82 6.14
C GLU A 91 3.70 8.94 7.33
N SER A 92 3.88 7.65 7.07
CA SER A 92 4.24 6.67 8.08
C SER A 92 5.75 6.59 8.24
N LYS A 93 6.22 6.46 9.46
CA LYS A 93 7.62 6.16 9.71
C LYS A 93 7.95 4.74 9.22
N ILE A 94 9.11 4.59 8.60
CA ILE A 94 9.60 3.31 8.11
C ILE A 94 10.86 2.92 8.88
N ASN A 95 10.87 1.70 9.38
CA ASN A 95 12.06 1.07 9.95
C ASN A 95 12.57 -0.01 8.99
N ILE A 96 13.75 0.19 8.41
CA ILE A 96 14.42 -0.82 7.58
C ILE A 96 15.08 -1.82 8.55
N MET A 97 14.55 -3.04 8.57
CA MET A 97 14.98 -4.10 9.48
C MET A 97 16.15 -4.89 8.91
N GLU A 98 16.08 -5.18 7.61
CA GLU A 98 17.05 -5.95 6.85
C GLU A 98 17.18 -5.35 5.44
N ARG A 99 18.08 -5.88 4.64
CA ARG A 99 18.32 -5.38 3.27
C ARG A 99 17.08 -5.41 2.37
N ASP A 100 16.22 -6.40 2.60
CA ASP A 100 15.00 -6.67 1.82
C ASP A 100 13.72 -6.56 2.66
N LYS A 101 13.81 -6.06 3.91
CA LYS A 101 12.68 -6.05 4.84
C LYS A 101 12.52 -4.72 5.55
N LEU A 102 11.30 -4.21 5.55
CA LEU A 102 10.93 -3.02 6.31
C LEU A 102 9.67 -3.23 7.14
N LYS A 103 9.55 -2.40 8.17
CA LYS A 103 8.37 -2.28 9.02
C LYS A 103 7.78 -0.89 8.84
N ILE A 104 6.46 -0.81 8.68
CA ILE A 104 5.71 0.44 8.64
C ILE A 104 5.15 0.69 10.03
N ILE A 105 5.46 1.84 10.60
CA ILE A 105 4.98 2.22 11.94
C ILE A 105 3.65 2.96 11.77
N ILE A 106 2.59 2.35 12.30
CA ILE A 106 1.26 2.94 12.39
C ILE A 106 1.07 3.40 13.82
N GLU A 107 0.99 4.71 14.04
CA GLU A 107 0.95 5.30 15.39
C GLU A 107 -0.47 5.37 15.98
N GLU A 108 -1.48 5.55 15.12
CA GLU A 108 -2.88 5.64 15.55
C GLU A 108 -3.73 4.51 14.94
N LYS A 109 -4.82 4.18 15.60
CA LYS A 109 -5.78 3.20 15.08
C LYS A 109 -6.42 3.68 13.78
N PHE A 110 -6.75 2.74 12.93
CA PHE A 110 -7.73 2.98 11.87
C PHE A 110 -9.12 3.09 12.53
N ILE A 111 -9.78 4.22 12.35
CA ILE A 111 -11.07 4.52 12.97
C ILE A 111 -12.25 4.38 12.01
N THR A 112 -12.00 3.90 10.81
CA THR A 112 -13.02 3.56 9.81
C THR A 112 -12.96 2.06 9.51
N GLU A 113 -14.00 1.52 8.90
CA GLU A 113 -14.06 0.11 8.49
C GLU A 113 -12.88 -0.34 7.63
N ARG A 114 -12.10 0.60 7.09
CA ARG A 114 -10.97 0.32 6.21
C ARG A 114 -9.72 1.07 6.63
N GLY A 115 -8.73 0.30 7.04
CA GLY A 115 -7.36 0.78 7.16
C GLY A 115 -6.64 0.65 5.81
N ARG A 116 -6.00 1.71 5.34
CA ARG A 116 -5.30 1.73 4.05
C ARG A 116 -3.91 2.30 4.19
N ILE A 117 -2.98 1.65 3.52
CA ILE A 117 -1.59 2.08 3.41
C ILE A 117 -1.22 2.12 1.93
N ASN A 118 -0.58 3.18 1.50
CA ASN A 118 -0.05 3.34 0.15
C ASN A 118 1.44 3.58 0.23
N CYS A 119 2.22 2.71 -0.38
CA CYS A 119 3.67 2.88 -0.51
C CYS A 119 4.04 3.17 -1.96
N SER A 120 4.99 4.05 -2.16
CA SER A 120 5.51 4.40 -3.47
C SER A 120 7.02 4.55 -3.45
N LEU A 121 7.64 4.31 -4.59
CA LEU A 121 9.06 4.49 -4.83
C LEU A 121 9.25 5.01 -6.25
N ARG A 122 10.07 6.04 -6.42
CA ARG A 122 10.45 6.51 -7.74
C ARG A 122 11.74 5.83 -8.18
N GLU A 123 11.69 5.20 -9.34
CA GLU A 123 12.86 4.61 -9.99
C GLU A 123 13.75 5.67 -10.62
N SER A 124 15.00 5.35 -10.84
CA SER A 124 15.95 6.22 -11.58
C SER A 124 15.51 6.52 -13.01
N SER A 125 14.74 5.62 -13.62
CA SER A 125 14.08 5.81 -14.93
C SER A 125 12.96 6.85 -14.92
N GLY A 126 12.51 7.30 -13.73
CA GLY A 126 11.41 8.24 -13.53
C GLY A 126 10.03 7.60 -13.38
N GLU A 127 9.92 6.30 -13.52
CA GLU A 127 8.68 5.55 -13.26
C GLU A 127 8.41 5.45 -11.75
N TRP A 128 7.13 5.32 -11.40
CA TRP A 128 6.71 5.10 -10.03
C TRP A 128 6.32 3.66 -9.80
N ARG A 129 6.84 3.05 -8.75
CA ARG A 129 6.31 1.81 -8.20
C ARG A 129 5.25 2.12 -7.15
N TRP A 130 4.23 1.28 -7.10
CA TRP A 130 3.12 1.46 -6.18
C TRP A 130 2.70 0.15 -5.55
N LEU A 131 2.43 0.22 -4.23
CA LEU A 131 1.83 -0.85 -3.45
C LEU A 131 0.73 -0.28 -2.58
N GLY A 132 -0.50 -0.77 -2.74
CA GLY A 132 -1.62 -0.48 -1.85
C GLY A 132 -1.90 -1.69 -0.96
N ILE A 133 -2.07 -1.44 0.33
CA ILE A 133 -2.46 -2.44 1.33
C ILE A 133 -3.77 -1.97 1.96
N GLN A 134 -4.73 -2.88 2.10
CA GLN A 134 -6.00 -2.59 2.75
C GLN A 134 -6.28 -3.63 3.84
N PHE A 135 -6.77 -3.14 4.97
CA PHE A 135 -7.34 -3.93 6.05
C PHE A 135 -8.82 -3.61 6.20
N VAL A 136 -9.59 -4.58 6.59
CA VAL A 136 -10.99 -4.41 7.01
C VAL A 136 -11.03 -4.57 8.52
N ILE A 137 -11.52 -3.55 9.21
CA ILE A 137 -11.59 -3.55 10.67
C ILE A 137 -12.94 -4.13 11.07
N SER A 138 -12.93 -5.25 11.78
CA SER A 138 -14.12 -5.81 12.40
C SER A 138 -14.34 -5.22 13.78
N ASP A 139 -15.59 -5.14 14.20
CA ASP A 139 -15.99 -4.71 15.55
C ASP A 139 -15.55 -3.26 15.90
N LEU A 140 -15.74 -2.35 14.96
CA LEU A 140 -15.66 -0.92 15.22
C LEU A 140 -16.83 -0.45 16.09
#